data_2c9120ce880c1d050b502e444cca6053
#
_entry.id   2c9120ce880c1d050b502e444cca6053
#
_cell.length_a   1.000
_cell.length_b   1.000
_cell.length_c   1.000
_cell.angle_alpha   90.00
_cell.angle_beta   90.00
_cell.angle_gamma   90.00
#
_symmetry.space_group_name_H-M   'P 1'
#
loop_
_entity.id
_entity.type
_entity.pdbx_description
1 polymer ?
#
loop_
_entity_poly.entity_id
_entity_poly.type
_entity_poly.pdbx_seq_one_letter_code
_entity_poly.pdbx_strand_id
1 'polypeptide(L)'
;MNRQLWCWDIECYVNFFCVTFQDANTGQKHYYEVSSRIDQSKDLRIFLEFLSGYLVSFNGIEYDDIILSYWYQEQPSLQELKAFSDSVINRNEEAYKYYKWLKCFPSLKSIDLFRYWSKMLRLSKKISLKSLGIQLGYHTVQELPYHHTTVLTEDQMEEVKYYNYEHDLNILKLLYEALKDQVELRFSVEEQYKIKCISDDAPKIALKLIGQEIEKHIPDYKDLRTYRPEIKLADILLDYNFTEASMLYKIDKKMVVCSNYYTLYNLLKQQTIKTTTELAYSVILPNPNGTYLKNDHGTGGIHGVTSQKVWKESNTHIIKDYDVSSLYPRTILNNRFIPEHLNPYFYDVYSSIVERRLKAKREKDKVTDATMKIVINGSYGLMGNEYVFLYDLQQVVAT
;
A
#
# COMPACT_ATOMS: atom_id res chain seq x y z
N MET A 1 23.25 -0.11 13.16
CA MET A 1 23.16 1.03 14.10
C MET A 1 21.76 0.98 14.72
N ASN A 2 21.68 1.10 16.06
CA ASN A 2 20.37 1.17 16.72
C ASN A 2 19.74 2.52 16.38
N ARG A 3 18.69 2.53 15.55
CA ARG A 3 17.97 3.75 15.20
C ARG A 3 17.02 4.09 16.34
N GLN A 4 16.90 5.37 16.67
CA GLN A 4 15.91 5.86 17.62
C GLN A 4 14.55 5.90 16.93
N LEU A 5 13.58 5.17 17.46
CA LEU A 5 12.23 5.05 16.95
C LEU A 5 11.23 5.28 18.08
N TRP A 6 10.23 6.12 17.82
CA TRP A 6 9.19 6.51 18.76
C TRP A 6 7.82 6.21 18.18
N CYS A 7 7.08 5.24 18.74
CA CYS A 7 5.66 5.13 18.50
C CYS A 7 4.97 6.31 19.15
N TRP A 8 4.09 6.99 18.43
CA TRP A 8 3.44 8.19 18.97
C TRP A 8 2.05 8.40 18.39
N ASP A 9 1.23 9.11 19.17
CA ASP A 9 -0.15 9.40 18.83
C ASP A 9 -0.62 10.65 19.56
N ILE A 10 -1.67 11.32 19.05
CA ILE A 10 -2.27 12.51 19.66
C ILE A 10 -3.77 12.35 19.83
N GLU A 11 -4.32 13.07 20.82
CA GLU A 11 -5.75 13.28 20.95
C GLU A 11 -6.06 14.77 21.04
N CYS A 12 -7.05 15.23 20.26
CA CYS A 12 -7.41 16.63 20.16
C CYS A 12 -8.92 16.83 20.33
N TYR A 13 -9.32 17.35 21.49
CA TYR A 13 -10.70 17.69 21.84
C TYR A 13 -10.84 19.22 22.01
N VAL A 14 -12.05 19.68 22.27
CA VAL A 14 -12.36 21.10 22.40
C VAL A 14 -11.55 21.79 23.52
N ASN A 15 -11.33 21.09 24.63
CA ASN A 15 -10.65 21.60 25.83
C ASN A 15 -9.51 20.68 26.31
N PHE A 16 -9.03 19.80 25.43
CA PHE A 16 -7.99 18.85 25.81
C PHE A 16 -7.14 18.49 24.58
N PHE A 17 -5.84 18.54 24.76
CA PHE A 17 -4.85 18.08 23.80
C PHE A 17 -3.80 17.26 24.52
N CYS A 18 -3.51 16.06 24.03
CA CYS A 18 -2.40 15.31 24.55
C CYS A 18 -1.57 14.67 23.44
N VAL A 19 -0.32 14.44 23.75
CA VAL A 19 0.66 13.76 22.89
C VAL A 19 1.36 12.70 23.70
N THR A 20 1.40 11.48 23.17
CA THR A 20 2.09 10.36 23.81
C THR A 20 3.18 9.80 22.90
N PHE A 21 4.35 9.58 23.46
CA PHE A 21 5.48 8.96 22.78
C PHE A 21 5.89 7.68 23.53
N GLN A 22 6.25 6.63 22.81
CA GLN A 22 6.82 5.42 23.37
C GLN A 22 8.08 5.06 22.59
N ASP A 23 9.22 4.99 23.27
CA ASP A 23 10.44 4.45 22.70
C ASP A 23 10.20 3.00 22.28
N ALA A 24 10.36 2.70 20.98
CA ALA A 24 10.08 1.39 20.43
C ALA A 24 11.07 0.31 20.93
N ASN A 25 12.28 0.70 21.37
CA ASN A 25 13.32 -0.21 21.85
C ASN A 25 13.17 -0.51 23.34
N THR A 26 12.97 0.54 24.16
CA THR A 26 12.93 0.41 25.62
C THR A 26 11.52 0.24 26.18
N GLY A 27 10.51 0.69 25.44
CA GLY A 27 9.13 0.74 25.89
C GLY A 27 8.83 1.93 26.85
N GLN A 28 9.80 2.78 27.11
CA GLN A 28 9.60 3.96 27.94
C GLN A 28 8.58 4.90 27.28
N LYS A 29 7.60 5.37 28.06
CA LYS A 29 6.54 6.27 27.60
C LYS A 29 6.71 7.67 28.16
N HIS A 30 6.38 8.67 27.34
CA HIS A 30 6.33 10.08 27.70
C HIS A 30 4.94 10.60 27.31
N TYR A 31 4.29 11.27 28.22
CA TYR A 31 2.96 11.83 28.04
C TYR A 31 2.97 13.33 28.34
N TYR A 32 2.35 14.11 27.50
CA TYR A 32 2.21 15.55 27.65
C TYR A 32 0.77 15.96 27.41
N GLU A 33 0.25 16.81 28.29
CA GLU A 33 -1.12 17.29 28.25
C GLU A 33 -1.16 18.81 28.25
N VAL A 34 -2.10 19.38 27.51
CA VAL A 34 -2.51 20.77 27.53
C VAL A 34 -4.02 20.80 27.73
N SER A 35 -4.47 21.20 28.91
CA SER A 35 -5.89 21.27 29.28
C SER A 35 -6.11 22.31 30.38
N SER A 36 -7.36 22.42 30.86
CA SER A 36 -7.68 23.31 32.03
C SER A 36 -7.08 22.80 33.33
N ARG A 37 -6.78 21.49 33.44
CA ARG A 37 -6.21 20.90 34.67
C ARG A 37 -4.68 20.86 34.67
N ILE A 38 -4.07 20.75 33.50
CA ILE A 38 -2.62 20.60 33.33
C ILE A 38 -2.18 21.36 32.09
N ASP A 39 -1.09 22.11 32.19
CA ASP A 39 -0.42 22.72 31.03
C ASP A 39 1.07 22.32 31.00
N GLN A 40 1.38 21.30 30.20
CA GLN A 40 2.74 20.81 29.91
C GLN A 40 3.27 21.31 28.55
N SER A 41 2.73 22.40 28.03
CA SER A 41 3.13 22.95 26.73
C SER A 41 4.63 23.24 26.63
N LYS A 42 5.22 23.76 27.72
CA LYS A 42 6.67 24.03 27.78
C LYS A 42 7.49 22.76 27.79
N ASP A 43 7.08 21.76 28.56
CA ASP A 43 7.80 20.49 28.69
C ASP A 43 7.75 19.71 27.35
N LEU A 44 6.60 19.70 26.66
CA LEU A 44 6.46 19.12 25.33
C LEU A 44 7.37 19.82 24.33
N ARG A 45 7.48 21.15 24.34
CA ARG A 45 8.38 21.88 23.45
C ARG A 45 9.83 21.50 23.68
N ILE A 46 10.27 21.51 24.93
CA ILE A 46 11.62 21.10 25.30
C ILE A 46 11.87 19.65 24.83
N PHE A 47 10.93 18.73 25.08
CA PHE A 47 11.07 17.35 24.63
C PHE A 47 11.24 17.25 23.11
N LEU A 48 10.42 17.97 22.34
CA LEU A 48 10.47 17.96 20.87
C LEU A 48 11.78 18.55 20.30
N GLU A 49 12.37 19.55 20.97
CA GLU A 49 13.65 20.15 20.58
C GLU A 49 14.83 19.17 20.72
N PHE A 50 14.77 18.30 21.72
CA PHE A 50 15.79 17.27 21.95
C PHE A 50 15.48 15.93 21.31
N LEU A 51 14.24 15.74 20.82
CA LEU A 51 13.83 14.50 20.19
C LEU A 51 14.52 14.33 18.84
N SER A 52 14.99 13.13 18.59
CA SER A 52 15.65 12.78 17.32
C SER A 52 15.24 11.39 16.86
N GLY A 53 15.40 11.11 15.57
CA GLY A 53 15.12 9.80 14.99
C GLY A 53 13.83 9.74 14.18
N TYR A 54 13.03 8.72 14.39
CA TYR A 54 11.85 8.45 13.58
C TYR A 54 10.60 8.37 14.46
N LEU A 55 9.56 9.08 14.03
CA LEU A 55 8.22 9.03 14.60
C LEU A 55 7.38 8.00 13.84
N VAL A 56 7.01 6.92 14.50
CA VAL A 56 6.18 5.84 13.98
C VAL A 56 4.73 6.11 14.36
N SER A 57 3.86 6.21 13.38
CA SER A 57 2.43 6.51 13.56
C SER A 57 1.55 5.64 12.66
N PHE A 58 0.25 5.74 12.84
CA PHE A 58 -0.76 5.14 11.97
C PHE A 58 -1.66 6.22 11.38
N ASN A 59 -1.47 6.55 10.10
CA ASN A 59 -2.07 7.68 9.40
C ASN A 59 -1.59 9.08 9.89
N GLY A 60 -0.49 9.10 10.62
CA GLY A 60 0.00 10.32 11.26
C GLY A 60 0.46 11.39 10.29
N ILE A 61 1.00 11.01 9.14
CA ILE A 61 1.39 11.99 8.09
C ILE A 61 0.19 12.81 7.60
N GLU A 62 -1.02 12.24 7.62
CA GLU A 62 -2.24 12.92 7.17
C GLU A 62 -2.97 13.66 8.31
N TYR A 63 -2.55 13.48 9.55
CA TYR A 63 -3.22 14.09 10.71
C TYR A 63 -2.24 14.52 11.81
N ASP A 64 -1.64 13.58 12.53
CA ASP A 64 -0.84 13.87 13.75
C ASP A 64 0.33 14.80 13.49
N ASP A 65 1.09 14.55 12.41
CA ASP A 65 2.22 15.39 11.99
C ASP A 65 1.76 16.84 11.72
N ILE A 66 0.59 17.00 11.11
CA ILE A 66 0.02 18.29 10.75
C ILE A 66 -0.39 19.05 12.01
N ILE A 67 -1.12 18.37 12.91
CA ILE A 67 -1.62 18.97 14.14
C ILE A 67 -0.45 19.39 15.06
N LEU A 68 0.51 18.51 15.27
CA LEU A 68 1.68 18.80 16.10
C LEU A 68 2.51 19.94 15.51
N SER A 69 2.69 19.98 14.17
CA SER A 69 3.41 21.06 13.50
C SER A 69 2.71 22.41 13.66
N TYR A 70 1.40 22.44 13.49
CA TYR A 70 0.60 23.64 13.71
C TYR A 70 0.69 24.12 15.18
N TRP A 71 0.46 23.19 16.12
CA TRP A 71 0.56 23.49 17.55
C TRP A 71 1.95 24.08 17.93
N TYR A 72 3.01 23.48 17.41
CA TYR A 72 4.37 23.92 17.71
C TYR A 72 4.68 25.31 17.17
N GLN A 73 4.23 25.63 15.97
CA GLN A 73 4.57 26.87 15.27
C GLN A 73 3.69 28.04 15.70
N GLU A 74 2.38 27.84 15.67
CA GLU A 74 1.41 28.92 15.84
C GLU A 74 1.09 29.17 17.33
N GLN A 75 1.40 28.21 18.19
CA GLN A 75 1.09 28.29 19.65
C GLN A 75 -0.39 28.61 19.92
N PRO A 76 -1.32 27.90 19.28
CA PRO A 76 -2.74 28.19 19.35
C PRO A 76 -3.31 27.92 20.75
N SER A 77 -4.40 28.57 21.07
CA SER A 77 -5.30 28.13 22.14
C SER A 77 -5.88 26.73 21.79
N LEU A 78 -6.41 26.02 22.79
CA LEU A 78 -7.06 24.72 22.55
C LEU A 78 -8.23 24.81 21.57
N GLN A 79 -8.98 25.92 21.61
CA GLN A 79 -10.10 26.17 20.70
C GLN A 79 -9.63 26.35 19.25
N GLU A 80 -8.57 27.10 19.01
CA GLU A 80 -7.96 27.30 17.70
C GLU A 80 -7.35 26.01 17.19
N LEU A 81 -6.67 25.24 18.07
CA LEU A 81 -6.11 23.92 17.72
C LEU A 81 -7.22 22.96 17.29
N LYS A 82 -8.33 22.94 18.04
CA LYS A 82 -9.49 22.09 17.69
C LYS A 82 -10.14 22.50 16.38
N ALA A 83 -10.33 23.79 16.14
CA ALA A 83 -10.86 24.30 14.88
C ALA A 83 -9.94 23.91 13.69
N PHE A 84 -8.64 23.99 13.89
CA PHE A 84 -7.66 23.54 12.91
C PHE A 84 -7.74 22.03 12.69
N SER A 85 -7.81 21.22 13.75
CA SER A 85 -7.99 19.78 13.69
C SER A 85 -9.23 19.39 12.86
N ASP A 86 -10.36 20.06 13.11
CA ASP A 86 -11.58 19.85 12.35
C ASP A 86 -11.43 20.21 10.86
N SER A 87 -10.64 21.22 10.53
CA SER A 87 -10.32 21.58 9.15
C SER A 87 -9.49 20.49 8.44
N VAL A 88 -8.54 19.86 9.15
CA VAL A 88 -7.74 18.74 8.65
C VAL A 88 -8.65 17.53 8.40
N ILE A 89 -9.52 17.18 9.34
CA ILE A 89 -10.48 16.07 9.23
C ILE A 89 -11.41 16.27 8.01
N ASN A 90 -11.87 17.52 7.80
CA ASN A 90 -12.74 17.89 6.68
C ASN A 90 -11.98 18.12 5.37
N ARG A 91 -10.68 17.87 5.33
CA ARG A 91 -9.80 17.99 4.14
C ARG A 91 -9.80 19.39 3.52
N ASN A 92 -9.78 20.42 4.34
CA ASN A 92 -9.63 21.79 3.85
C ASN A 92 -8.23 21.98 3.26
N GLU A 93 -8.14 22.50 2.03
CA GLU A 93 -6.87 22.67 1.31
C GLU A 93 -5.88 23.58 2.07
N GLU A 94 -6.36 24.56 2.84
CA GLU A 94 -5.49 25.42 3.63
C GLU A 94 -4.78 24.70 4.79
N ALA A 95 -5.40 23.68 5.37
CA ALA A 95 -4.79 22.86 6.40
C ALA A 95 -3.58 22.08 5.86
N TYR A 96 -3.62 21.69 4.59
CA TYR A 96 -2.52 20.96 3.96
C TYR A 96 -1.26 21.80 3.68
N LYS A 97 -1.29 23.12 3.88
CA LYS A 97 -0.06 23.93 3.88
C LYS A 97 0.90 23.49 4.97
N TYR A 98 0.38 23.02 6.08
CA TYR A 98 1.15 22.47 7.21
C TYR A 98 1.62 21.03 6.98
N TYR A 99 1.06 20.31 6.04
CA TYR A 99 1.48 18.97 5.65
C TYR A 99 2.96 18.86 5.25
N LYS A 100 3.54 19.94 4.75
CA LYS A 100 4.96 19.99 4.34
C LYS A 100 5.92 20.26 5.51
N TRP A 101 5.47 20.25 6.75
CA TRP A 101 6.10 21.05 7.81
C TRP A 101 6.67 20.30 9.00
N LEU A 102 6.91 18.99 8.93
CA LEU A 102 7.97 18.42 9.77
C LEU A 102 9.35 19.06 9.52
N LYS A 103 9.36 20.15 8.73
CA LYS A 103 10.53 21.01 8.55
C LYS A 103 10.92 21.76 9.84
N CYS A 104 10.00 21.95 10.77
CA CYS A 104 10.34 22.53 12.08
C CYS A 104 11.14 21.56 12.96
N PHE A 105 11.10 20.28 12.65
CA PHE A 105 11.85 19.24 13.36
C PHE A 105 12.79 18.49 12.41
N PRO A 106 13.90 19.12 11.93
CA PRO A 106 14.78 18.52 10.92
C PRO A 106 15.46 17.22 11.38
N SER A 107 15.55 17.00 12.69
CA SER A 107 16.08 15.79 13.32
C SER A 107 15.06 14.63 13.33
N LEU A 108 13.78 14.91 13.07
CA LEU A 108 12.71 13.91 13.08
C LEU A 108 12.28 13.55 11.65
N LYS A 109 11.86 12.29 11.49
CA LYS A 109 11.30 11.77 10.25
C LYS A 109 10.10 10.89 10.58
N SER A 110 9.04 10.97 9.78
CA SER A 110 7.83 10.18 9.98
C SER A 110 7.89 8.84 9.28
N ILE A 111 7.45 7.81 9.98
CA ILE A 111 7.16 6.47 9.47
C ILE A 111 5.67 6.22 9.67
N ASP A 112 4.90 6.29 8.60
CA ASP A 112 3.46 6.06 8.65
C ASP A 112 3.13 4.63 8.23
N LEU A 113 2.79 3.79 9.19
CA LEU A 113 2.50 2.36 8.96
C LEU A 113 1.20 2.14 8.20
N PHE A 114 0.24 3.08 8.27
CA PHE A 114 -0.98 2.99 7.48
C PHE A 114 -0.67 2.97 5.98
N ARG A 115 0.32 3.73 5.53
CA ARG A 115 0.74 3.78 4.13
C ARG A 115 1.30 2.45 3.62
N TYR A 116 1.91 1.64 4.51
CA TYR A 116 2.39 0.31 4.14
C TYR A 116 1.25 -0.64 3.78
N TRP A 117 0.11 -0.46 4.45
CA TRP A 117 -1.02 -1.38 4.40
C TRP A 117 -2.12 -0.97 3.43
N SER A 118 -2.43 0.31 3.36
CA SER A 118 -3.65 0.82 2.71
C SER A 118 -3.73 0.58 1.21
N LYS A 119 -2.60 0.56 0.51
CA LYS A 119 -2.57 0.39 -0.95
C LYS A 119 -2.28 -1.06 -1.38
N MET A 120 -1.63 -1.86 -0.54
CA MET A 120 -1.37 -3.27 -0.87
C MET A 120 -2.63 -4.11 -0.97
N LEU A 121 -3.66 -3.80 -0.20
CA LEU A 121 -4.82 -4.68 -0.06
C LEU A 121 -6.02 -4.29 -0.91
N ARG A 122 -6.06 -3.12 -1.57
CA ARG A 122 -7.23 -2.61 -2.32
C ARG A 122 -8.57 -2.88 -1.60
N LEU A 123 -8.55 -2.92 -0.28
CA LEU A 123 -9.72 -3.23 0.51
C LEU A 123 -10.71 -2.08 0.38
N SER A 124 -11.92 -2.38 -0.02
CA SER A 124 -13.06 -1.45 -0.06
C SER A 124 -13.45 -0.95 1.34
N LYS A 125 -12.91 -1.56 2.40
CA LYS A 125 -13.14 -1.15 3.79
C LYS A 125 -11.92 -0.39 4.32
N LYS A 126 -12.18 0.72 4.99
CA LYS A 126 -11.15 1.46 5.73
C LYS A 126 -10.57 0.54 6.82
N ILE A 127 -9.27 0.29 6.75
CA ILE A 127 -8.55 -0.42 7.81
C ILE A 127 -8.35 0.58 8.94
N SER A 128 -8.70 0.19 10.16
CA SER A 128 -8.40 0.95 11.37
C SER A 128 -7.28 0.29 12.17
N LEU A 129 -6.56 1.09 12.97
CA LEU A 129 -5.55 0.58 13.89
C LEU A 129 -6.13 -0.53 14.80
N LYS A 130 -7.34 -0.32 15.31
CA LYS A 130 -8.07 -1.29 16.14
C LYS A 130 -8.33 -2.62 15.42
N SER A 131 -8.78 -2.57 14.15
CA SER A 131 -9.01 -3.80 13.37
C SER A 131 -7.73 -4.59 13.14
N LEU A 132 -6.61 -3.92 12.97
CA LEU A 132 -5.30 -4.56 12.90
C LEU A 132 -4.86 -5.10 14.25
N GLY A 133 -5.11 -4.37 15.35
CA GLY A 133 -4.86 -4.84 16.71
C GLY A 133 -5.55 -6.17 16.99
N ILE A 134 -6.83 -6.30 16.64
CA ILE A 134 -7.59 -7.56 16.77
C ILE A 134 -6.92 -8.68 15.97
N GLN A 135 -6.55 -8.41 14.72
CA GLN A 135 -5.87 -9.41 13.87
C GLN A 135 -4.51 -9.84 14.40
N LEU A 136 -3.82 -8.94 15.09
CA LEU A 136 -2.54 -9.20 15.74
C LEU A 136 -2.67 -9.84 17.13
N GLY A 137 -3.91 -10.12 17.60
CA GLY A 137 -4.18 -10.77 18.88
C GLY A 137 -4.19 -9.82 20.08
N TYR A 138 -4.38 -8.53 19.88
CA TYR A 138 -4.60 -7.60 20.99
C TYR A 138 -5.99 -7.79 21.57
N HIS A 139 -6.08 -8.27 22.82
CA HIS A 139 -7.33 -8.79 23.39
C HIS A 139 -8.21 -7.73 24.05
N THR A 140 -7.68 -6.55 24.33
CA THR A 140 -8.36 -5.48 25.11
C THR A 140 -8.64 -4.24 24.26
N VAL A 141 -9.04 -4.44 22.99
CA VAL A 141 -9.38 -3.32 22.11
C VAL A 141 -10.57 -2.55 22.66
N GLN A 142 -10.41 -1.24 22.79
CA GLN A 142 -11.47 -0.32 23.19
C GLN A 142 -11.77 0.67 22.06
N GLU A 143 -12.99 1.20 22.04
CA GLU A 143 -13.34 2.34 21.20
C GLU A 143 -12.94 3.63 21.91
N LEU A 144 -12.71 4.69 21.13
CA LEU A 144 -12.48 6.03 21.67
C LEU A 144 -13.66 6.40 22.58
N PRO A 145 -13.43 6.72 23.87
CA PRO A 145 -14.52 6.82 24.84
C PRO A 145 -15.52 7.93 24.54
N TYR A 146 -15.04 9.01 23.90
CA TYR A 146 -15.88 10.20 23.62
C TYR A 146 -15.68 10.66 22.17
N HIS A 147 -16.74 11.25 21.60
CA HIS A 147 -16.63 11.88 20.28
C HIS A 147 -15.72 13.11 20.35
N HIS A 148 -14.90 13.32 19.35
CA HIS A 148 -13.88 14.38 19.31
C HIS A 148 -14.40 15.83 19.47
N THR A 149 -15.72 16.04 19.34
CA THR A 149 -16.37 17.35 19.58
C THR A 149 -16.82 17.55 21.02
N THR A 150 -16.60 16.58 21.90
CA THR A 150 -17.01 16.66 23.30
C THR A 150 -16.13 17.65 24.07
N VAL A 151 -16.73 18.45 24.93
CA VAL A 151 -16.02 19.17 25.99
C VAL A 151 -15.87 18.20 27.16
N LEU A 152 -14.67 17.78 27.44
CA LEU A 152 -14.38 16.77 28.45
C LEU A 152 -14.40 17.33 29.89
N THR A 153 -14.93 16.54 30.83
CA THR A 153 -14.68 16.73 32.27
C THR A 153 -13.30 16.18 32.63
N GLU A 154 -12.81 16.48 33.84
CA GLU A 154 -11.51 16.00 34.30
C GLU A 154 -11.43 14.45 34.33
N ASP A 155 -12.49 13.80 34.78
CA ASP A 155 -12.58 12.31 34.77
C ASP A 155 -12.53 11.76 33.33
N GLN A 156 -13.25 12.40 32.42
CA GLN A 156 -13.24 12.04 30.99
C GLN A 156 -11.87 12.27 30.34
N MET A 157 -11.14 13.34 30.74
CA MET A 157 -9.76 13.56 30.29
C MET A 157 -8.84 12.44 30.75
N GLU A 158 -9.02 11.91 31.97
CA GLU A 158 -8.23 10.76 32.43
C GLU A 158 -8.55 9.47 31.65
N GLU A 159 -9.82 9.24 31.30
CA GLU A 159 -10.21 8.11 30.45
C GLU A 159 -9.62 8.21 29.03
N VAL A 160 -9.64 9.41 28.41
CA VAL A 160 -9.02 9.64 27.10
C VAL A 160 -7.51 9.45 27.16
N LYS A 161 -6.86 9.97 28.21
CA LYS A 161 -5.43 9.74 28.46
C LYS A 161 -5.12 8.25 28.57
N TYR A 162 -5.88 7.51 29.40
CA TYR A 162 -5.69 6.07 29.57
C TYR A 162 -5.87 5.32 28.24
N TYR A 163 -6.90 5.70 27.46
CA TYR A 163 -7.17 5.14 26.14
C TYR A 163 -5.98 5.32 25.18
N ASN A 164 -5.50 6.56 25.00
CA ASN A 164 -4.36 6.87 24.15
C ASN A 164 -3.08 6.15 24.62
N TYR A 165 -2.78 6.26 25.92
CA TYR A 165 -1.56 5.76 26.55
C TYR A 165 -1.49 4.21 26.60
N GLU A 166 -2.59 3.52 26.88
CA GLU A 166 -2.60 2.07 27.09
C GLU A 166 -3.20 1.27 25.93
N HIS A 167 -4.03 1.87 25.07
CA HIS A 167 -4.63 1.14 23.97
C HIS A 167 -4.00 1.48 22.62
N ASP A 168 -4.18 2.69 22.12
CA ASP A 168 -3.75 3.01 20.76
C ASP A 168 -2.23 2.91 20.61
N LEU A 169 -1.47 3.41 21.59
CA LEU A 169 -0.02 3.33 21.55
C LEU A 169 0.52 1.89 21.63
N ASN A 170 -0.12 1.04 22.45
CA ASN A 170 0.28 -0.37 22.54
C ASN A 170 -0.08 -1.15 21.27
N ILE A 171 -1.23 -0.87 20.65
CA ILE A 171 -1.60 -1.46 19.36
C ILE A 171 -0.64 -0.99 18.27
N LEU A 172 -0.30 0.29 18.25
CA LEU A 172 0.67 0.85 17.31
C LEU A 172 2.05 0.19 17.45
N LYS A 173 2.51 -0.01 18.68
CA LYS A 173 3.77 -0.72 18.93
C LYS A 173 3.71 -2.17 18.45
N LEU A 174 2.61 -2.88 18.72
CA LEU A 174 2.41 -4.25 18.25
C LEU A 174 2.42 -4.32 16.72
N LEU A 175 1.78 -3.35 16.06
CA LEU A 175 1.80 -3.23 14.60
C LEU A 175 3.21 -2.95 14.06
N TYR A 176 3.95 -2.06 14.71
CA TYR A 176 5.35 -1.79 14.36
C TYR A 176 6.21 -3.06 14.46
N GLU A 177 6.09 -3.83 15.54
CA GLU A 177 6.82 -5.09 15.71
C GLU A 177 6.47 -6.10 14.59
N ALA A 178 5.20 -6.20 14.22
CA ALA A 178 4.75 -7.06 13.12
C ALA A 178 5.29 -6.60 11.74
N LEU A 179 5.52 -5.31 11.56
CA LEU A 179 6.01 -4.71 10.31
C LEU A 179 7.51 -4.38 10.33
N LYS A 180 8.23 -4.77 11.38
CA LYS A 180 9.64 -4.41 11.58
C LYS A 180 10.52 -4.74 10.38
N ASP A 181 10.37 -5.92 9.80
CA ASP A 181 11.13 -6.33 8.61
C ASP A 181 10.84 -5.42 7.40
N GLN A 182 9.63 -4.91 7.28
CA GLN A 182 9.25 -3.99 6.21
C GLN A 182 9.84 -2.59 6.42
N VAL A 183 9.96 -2.16 7.67
CA VAL A 183 10.61 -0.89 8.03
C VAL A 183 12.12 -1.01 7.77
N GLU A 184 12.75 -2.07 8.24
CA GLU A 184 14.19 -2.31 8.04
C GLU A 184 14.55 -2.46 6.54
N LEU A 185 13.68 -3.10 5.76
CA LEU A 185 13.86 -3.16 4.30
C LEU A 185 13.91 -1.76 3.69
N ARG A 186 13.00 -0.85 4.08
CA ARG A 186 12.97 0.52 3.57
C ARG A 186 14.19 1.32 3.97
N PHE A 187 14.68 1.16 5.19
CA PHE A 187 15.95 1.75 5.60
C PHE A 187 17.10 1.27 4.71
N SER A 188 17.16 -0.03 4.45
CA SER A 188 18.19 -0.62 3.60
C SER A 188 18.09 -0.10 2.15
N VAL A 189 16.86 0.07 1.64
CA VAL A 189 16.60 0.65 0.32
C VAL A 189 17.04 2.11 0.25
N GLU A 190 16.73 2.93 1.27
CA GLU A 190 17.18 4.33 1.32
C GLU A 190 18.72 4.42 1.34
N GLU A 191 19.36 3.56 2.12
CA GLU A 191 20.81 3.53 2.22
C GLU A 191 21.49 3.07 0.92
N GLN A 192 20.98 2.01 0.31
CA GLN A 192 21.58 1.39 -0.87
C GLN A 192 21.30 2.19 -2.15
N TYR A 193 20.09 2.70 -2.33
CA TYR A 193 19.65 3.33 -3.58
C TYR A 193 19.54 4.85 -3.51
N LYS A 194 19.77 5.45 -2.34
CA LYS A 194 19.74 6.91 -2.11
C LYS A 194 18.40 7.55 -2.47
N ILE A 195 17.30 6.82 -2.32
CA ILE A 195 15.93 7.32 -2.45
C ILE A 195 15.27 7.49 -1.09
N LYS A 196 14.36 8.46 -0.96
CA LYS A 196 13.54 8.60 0.27
C LYS A 196 12.29 7.75 0.11
N CYS A 197 12.13 6.70 0.93
CA CYS A 197 11.01 5.76 0.78
C CYS A 197 10.49 5.18 2.10
N ILE A 198 10.91 5.70 3.24
CA ILE A 198 10.62 5.11 4.54
C ILE A 198 9.10 4.97 4.84
N SER A 199 8.28 5.89 4.33
CA SER A 199 6.81 5.83 4.43
C SER A 199 6.12 5.51 3.10
N ASP A 200 6.85 5.05 2.09
CA ASP A 200 6.26 4.73 0.81
C ASP A 200 5.74 3.28 0.77
N ASP A 201 4.64 3.09 0.04
CA ASP A 201 4.17 1.75 -0.32
C ASP A 201 5.08 1.10 -1.39
N ALA A 202 4.92 -0.20 -1.57
CA ALA A 202 5.74 -0.96 -2.51
C ALA A 202 5.66 -0.44 -3.97
N PRO A 203 4.48 -0.10 -4.54
CA PRO A 203 4.40 0.50 -5.87
C PRO A 203 5.19 1.80 -6.02
N LYS A 204 5.16 2.66 -4.99
CA LYS A 204 5.87 3.94 -5.02
C LYS A 204 7.39 3.78 -4.94
N ILE A 205 7.86 2.78 -4.18
CA ILE A 205 9.27 2.38 -4.17
C ILE A 205 9.69 1.90 -5.56
N ALA A 206 8.89 1.03 -6.19
CA ALA A 206 9.13 0.55 -7.54
C ALA A 206 9.22 1.71 -8.55
N LEU A 207 8.26 2.65 -8.50
CA LEU A 207 8.23 3.81 -9.37
C LEU A 207 9.48 4.68 -9.23
N LYS A 208 9.94 4.92 -7.99
CA LYS A 208 11.16 5.69 -7.73
C LYS A 208 12.42 5.01 -8.26
N LEU A 209 12.55 3.70 -8.06
CA LEU A 209 13.73 2.95 -8.48
C LEU A 209 13.81 2.82 -10.01
N ILE A 210 12.67 2.52 -10.66
CA ILE A 210 12.62 2.49 -12.13
C ILE A 210 12.87 3.89 -12.69
N GLY A 211 12.23 4.90 -12.13
CA GLY A 211 12.40 6.29 -12.55
C GLY A 211 13.84 6.76 -12.46
N GLN A 212 14.56 6.40 -11.41
CA GLN A 212 15.98 6.72 -11.24
C GLN A 212 16.86 6.09 -12.33
N GLU A 213 16.52 4.92 -12.82
CA GLU A 213 17.24 4.28 -13.93
C GLU A 213 16.82 4.87 -15.28
N ILE A 214 15.53 5.14 -15.51
CA ILE A 214 15.02 5.75 -16.75
C ILE A 214 15.54 7.18 -16.92
N GLU A 215 15.65 7.96 -15.85
CA GLU A 215 16.14 9.35 -15.86
C GLU A 215 17.53 9.50 -16.50
N LYS A 216 18.36 8.46 -16.43
CA LYS A 216 19.69 8.42 -17.06
C LYS A 216 19.63 8.45 -18.59
N HIS A 217 18.51 8.07 -19.16
CA HIS A 217 18.28 7.94 -20.60
C HIS A 217 17.28 8.97 -21.12
N ILE A 218 16.26 9.28 -20.33
CA ILE A 218 15.17 10.19 -20.66
C ILE A 218 14.97 11.15 -19.48
N PRO A 219 15.60 12.34 -19.47
CA PRO A 219 15.52 13.28 -18.36
C PRO A 219 14.09 13.71 -18.00
N ASP A 220 13.23 13.91 -19.01
CA ASP A 220 11.85 14.41 -18.85
C ASP A 220 10.82 13.28 -18.81
N TYR A 221 11.22 12.06 -18.39
CA TYR A 221 10.36 10.87 -18.40
C TYR A 221 9.08 11.02 -17.56
N LYS A 222 9.06 11.88 -16.56
CA LYS A 222 7.94 11.98 -15.59
C LYS A 222 6.61 12.38 -16.22
N ASP A 223 6.66 13.13 -17.30
CA ASP A 223 5.48 13.63 -18.03
C ASP A 223 5.09 12.76 -19.22
N LEU A 224 5.90 11.75 -19.53
CA LEU A 224 5.64 10.85 -20.64
C LEU A 224 4.60 9.80 -20.27
N ARG A 225 3.68 9.52 -21.18
CA ARG A 225 2.65 8.47 -21.09
C ARG A 225 2.18 8.08 -22.47
N THR A 226 1.75 6.83 -22.63
CA THR A 226 1.06 6.38 -23.84
C THR A 226 -0.43 6.30 -23.59
N TYR A 227 -1.17 7.28 -24.12
CA TYR A 227 -2.63 7.29 -24.07
C TYR A 227 -3.23 6.68 -25.32
N ARG A 228 -4.20 5.78 -25.10
CA ARG A 228 -5.06 5.23 -26.15
C ARG A 228 -6.51 5.40 -25.72
N PRO A 229 -7.39 5.95 -26.59
CA PRO A 229 -8.80 6.16 -26.25
C PRO A 229 -9.55 4.85 -26.04
N GLU A 230 -9.11 3.81 -26.74
CA GLU A 230 -9.63 2.44 -26.67
C GLU A 230 -8.60 1.45 -27.17
N ILE A 231 -8.75 0.19 -26.79
CA ILE A 231 -7.91 -0.93 -27.21
C ILE A 231 -8.81 -2.03 -27.73
N LYS A 232 -8.58 -2.44 -28.98
CA LYS A 232 -9.19 -3.64 -29.55
C LYS A 232 -8.41 -4.84 -29.07
N LEU A 233 -9.06 -5.75 -28.36
CA LEU A 233 -8.37 -6.93 -27.82
C LEU A 233 -7.83 -7.85 -28.94
N ALA A 234 -8.42 -7.83 -30.12
CA ALA A 234 -7.89 -8.53 -31.29
C ALA A 234 -6.45 -8.13 -31.66
N ASP A 235 -6.06 -6.87 -31.38
CA ASP A 235 -4.75 -6.34 -31.77
C ASP A 235 -3.63 -6.76 -30.82
N ILE A 236 -3.98 -7.26 -29.63
CA ILE A 236 -3.03 -7.61 -28.57
C ILE A 236 -3.08 -9.10 -28.16
N LEU A 237 -4.16 -9.81 -28.48
CA LEU A 237 -4.26 -11.24 -28.19
C LEU A 237 -3.33 -12.03 -29.12
N LEU A 238 -2.48 -12.85 -28.50
CA LEU A 238 -1.64 -13.77 -29.25
C LEU A 238 -2.50 -14.80 -30.00
N ASP A 239 -2.07 -15.21 -31.18
CA ASP A 239 -2.73 -16.29 -31.91
C ASP A 239 -2.43 -17.62 -31.25
N TYR A 240 -3.44 -18.20 -30.60
CA TYR A 240 -3.38 -19.55 -30.05
C TYR A 240 -4.09 -20.53 -30.96
N ASN A 241 -3.49 -21.68 -31.16
CA ASN A 241 -4.08 -22.77 -31.90
C ASN A 241 -4.85 -23.68 -30.94
N PHE A 242 -6.16 -23.46 -30.82
CA PHE A 242 -7.04 -24.31 -30.03
C PHE A 242 -7.65 -25.40 -30.92
N THR A 243 -7.64 -26.65 -30.44
CA THR A 243 -8.04 -27.83 -31.24
C THR A 243 -9.53 -28.15 -31.20
N GLU A 244 -10.30 -27.55 -30.33
CA GLU A 244 -11.73 -27.86 -30.15
C GLU A 244 -12.62 -26.62 -30.17
N ALA A 245 -13.66 -26.70 -31.01
CA ALA A 245 -14.75 -25.75 -31.01
C ALA A 245 -15.64 -25.96 -29.78
N SER A 246 -16.09 -24.89 -29.18
CA SER A 246 -16.93 -24.92 -28.00
C SER A 246 -18.23 -24.11 -28.20
N MET A 247 -19.23 -24.43 -27.41
CA MET A 247 -20.49 -23.67 -27.41
C MET A 247 -20.52 -22.62 -26.32
N LEU A 248 -20.96 -21.42 -26.68
CA LEU A 248 -21.30 -20.36 -25.75
C LEU A 248 -22.75 -20.55 -25.30
N TYR A 249 -22.99 -20.69 -23.98
CA TYR A 249 -24.31 -20.94 -23.44
C TYR A 249 -25.08 -19.67 -23.09
N LYS A 250 -24.38 -18.72 -22.46
CA LYS A 250 -25.01 -17.47 -22.01
C LYS A 250 -23.98 -16.39 -21.79
N ILE A 251 -24.31 -15.18 -22.20
CA ILE A 251 -23.58 -13.97 -21.84
C ILE A 251 -24.54 -13.10 -21.04
N ASP A 252 -24.22 -12.83 -19.79
CA ASP A 252 -24.79 -11.73 -19.02
C ASP A 252 -23.68 -10.71 -18.77
N LYS A 253 -24.03 -9.46 -18.47
CA LYS A 253 -23.11 -8.29 -18.47
C LYS A 253 -21.74 -8.50 -17.80
N LYS A 254 -21.56 -9.53 -16.98
CA LYS A 254 -20.30 -9.88 -16.31
C LYS A 254 -20.09 -11.40 -16.12
N MET A 255 -20.89 -12.23 -16.77
CA MET A 255 -20.77 -13.66 -16.62
C MET A 255 -20.86 -14.33 -18.00
N VAL A 256 -19.84 -15.09 -18.35
CA VAL A 256 -19.76 -15.88 -19.56
C VAL A 256 -19.75 -17.34 -19.17
N VAL A 257 -20.69 -18.12 -19.68
CA VAL A 257 -20.70 -19.56 -19.53
C VAL A 257 -20.22 -20.18 -20.83
N CYS A 258 -19.08 -20.82 -20.81
CA CYS A 258 -18.50 -21.50 -21.98
C CYS A 258 -17.93 -22.85 -21.60
N SER A 259 -17.87 -23.75 -22.58
CA SER A 259 -17.39 -25.12 -22.38
C SER A 259 -15.86 -25.22 -22.33
N ASN A 260 -15.15 -24.23 -22.84
CA ASN A 260 -13.69 -24.16 -22.83
C ASN A 260 -13.15 -22.74 -23.08
N TYR A 261 -11.83 -22.58 -22.98
CA TYR A 261 -11.15 -21.29 -23.16
C TYR A 261 -11.11 -20.79 -24.62
N TYR A 262 -11.33 -21.65 -25.58
CA TYR A 262 -11.41 -21.25 -27.01
C TYR A 262 -12.58 -20.30 -27.27
N THR A 263 -13.74 -20.61 -26.69
CA THR A 263 -14.92 -19.73 -26.81
C THR A 263 -14.67 -18.37 -26.13
N LEU A 264 -14.04 -18.39 -24.95
CA LEU A 264 -13.68 -17.18 -24.26
C LEU A 264 -12.71 -16.31 -25.09
N TYR A 265 -11.69 -16.92 -25.66
CA TYR A 265 -10.72 -16.23 -26.52
C TYR A 265 -11.40 -15.55 -27.72
N ASN A 266 -12.29 -16.26 -28.43
CA ASN A 266 -13.02 -15.69 -29.56
C ASN A 266 -13.97 -14.56 -29.17
N LEU A 267 -14.56 -14.64 -27.96
CA LEU A 267 -15.37 -13.58 -27.41
C LEU A 267 -14.51 -12.33 -27.10
N LEU A 268 -13.36 -12.52 -26.50
CA LEU A 268 -12.45 -11.43 -26.18
C LEU A 268 -11.93 -10.73 -27.44
N LYS A 269 -11.63 -11.46 -28.50
CA LYS A 269 -11.21 -10.89 -29.79
C LYS A 269 -12.20 -9.88 -30.37
N GLN A 270 -13.48 -9.99 -30.03
CA GLN A 270 -14.52 -9.09 -30.50
C GLN A 270 -14.69 -7.84 -29.65
N GLN A 271 -14.00 -7.76 -28.54
CA GLN A 271 -14.18 -6.66 -27.58
C GLN A 271 -13.17 -5.52 -27.80
N THR A 272 -13.65 -4.33 -27.48
CA THR A 272 -12.85 -3.12 -27.35
C THR A 272 -13.01 -2.60 -25.91
N ILE A 273 -11.93 -2.24 -25.27
CA ILE A 273 -11.91 -1.78 -23.87
C ILE A 273 -11.29 -0.39 -23.77
N LYS A 274 -11.70 0.34 -22.74
CA LYS A 274 -11.15 1.67 -22.37
C LYS A 274 -10.41 1.65 -21.05
N THR A 275 -10.71 0.68 -20.19
CA THR A 275 -10.11 0.53 -18.88
C THR A 275 -9.85 -0.93 -18.54
N THR A 276 -8.90 -1.19 -17.65
CA THR A 276 -8.61 -2.55 -17.17
C THR A 276 -9.78 -3.20 -16.43
N THR A 277 -10.69 -2.41 -15.87
CA THR A 277 -11.87 -2.92 -15.14
C THR A 277 -12.88 -3.60 -16.05
N GLU A 278 -12.87 -3.30 -17.34
CA GLU A 278 -13.74 -3.93 -18.34
C GLU A 278 -13.36 -5.39 -18.62
N LEU A 279 -12.15 -5.81 -18.23
CA LEU A 279 -11.70 -7.20 -18.29
C LEU A 279 -12.13 -8.03 -17.07
N ALA A 280 -12.75 -7.43 -16.07
CA ALA A 280 -13.22 -8.14 -14.89
C ALA A 280 -14.54 -8.85 -15.16
N TYR A 281 -14.51 -10.16 -15.39
CA TYR A 281 -15.70 -10.99 -15.60
C TYR A 281 -15.50 -12.40 -15.03
N SER A 282 -16.62 -13.12 -14.85
CA SER A 282 -16.61 -14.49 -14.35
C SER A 282 -16.94 -15.46 -15.50
N VAL A 283 -16.20 -16.54 -15.57
CA VAL A 283 -16.44 -17.65 -16.50
C VAL A 283 -16.82 -18.88 -15.71
N ILE A 284 -17.91 -19.53 -16.10
CA ILE A 284 -18.36 -20.79 -15.51
C ILE A 284 -18.05 -21.92 -16.49
N LEU A 285 -17.13 -22.78 -16.11
CA LEU A 285 -16.72 -23.93 -16.90
C LEU A 285 -17.30 -25.23 -16.34
N PRO A 286 -17.81 -26.14 -17.18
CA PRO A 286 -18.27 -27.46 -16.73
C PRO A 286 -17.07 -28.32 -16.30
N ASN A 287 -17.25 -29.02 -15.18
CA ASN A 287 -16.32 -30.04 -14.71
C ASN A 287 -16.70 -31.43 -15.26
N PRO A 288 -15.75 -32.34 -15.42
CA PRO A 288 -16.02 -33.71 -15.86
C PRO A 288 -17.00 -34.51 -14.96
N ASN A 289 -17.12 -34.11 -13.68
CA ASN A 289 -18.01 -34.74 -12.72
C ASN A 289 -19.43 -34.15 -12.68
N GLY A 290 -19.79 -33.31 -13.69
CA GLY A 290 -21.12 -32.69 -13.78
C GLY A 290 -21.32 -31.46 -12.88
N THR A 291 -20.30 -31.02 -12.15
CA THR A 291 -20.32 -29.74 -11.42
C THR A 291 -19.78 -28.59 -12.28
N TYR A 292 -19.88 -27.36 -11.79
CA TYR A 292 -19.34 -26.18 -12.48
C TYR A 292 -18.23 -25.56 -11.66
N LEU A 293 -17.20 -25.09 -12.35
CA LEU A 293 -16.11 -24.31 -11.78
C LEU A 293 -16.26 -22.85 -12.21
N LYS A 294 -16.43 -21.96 -11.23
CA LYS A 294 -16.42 -20.53 -11.46
C LYS A 294 -14.97 -20.02 -11.43
N ASN A 295 -14.57 -19.37 -12.52
CA ASN A 295 -13.31 -18.66 -12.60
C ASN A 295 -13.57 -17.17 -12.73
N ASP A 296 -12.99 -16.38 -11.85
CA ASP A 296 -13.03 -14.93 -11.91
C ASP A 296 -11.78 -14.42 -12.62
N HIS A 297 -11.97 -13.64 -13.67
CA HIS A 297 -10.93 -13.06 -14.51
C HIS A 297 -10.79 -11.58 -14.21
N GLY A 298 -9.55 -11.13 -14.17
CA GLY A 298 -9.20 -9.72 -14.03
C GLY A 298 -7.78 -9.49 -14.56
N THR A 299 -7.35 -8.25 -14.57
CA THR A 299 -5.98 -7.90 -14.99
C THR A 299 -4.88 -8.53 -14.14
N GLY A 300 -5.21 -8.99 -12.92
CA GLY A 300 -4.27 -9.68 -12.03
C GLY A 300 -4.18 -11.19 -12.22
N GLY A 301 -4.99 -11.78 -13.08
CA GLY A 301 -5.00 -13.22 -13.35
C GLY A 301 -6.37 -13.87 -13.32
N ILE A 302 -6.36 -15.19 -13.36
CA ILE A 302 -7.55 -16.05 -13.33
C ILE A 302 -7.60 -16.74 -11.97
N HIS A 303 -8.72 -16.58 -11.27
CA HIS A 303 -8.93 -17.15 -9.94
C HIS A 303 -10.12 -18.11 -9.96
N GLY A 304 -9.89 -19.39 -9.70
CA GLY A 304 -10.92 -20.41 -9.62
C GLY A 304 -10.96 -21.06 -8.24
N VAL A 305 -12.17 -21.32 -7.73
CA VAL A 305 -12.39 -22.04 -6.48
C VAL A 305 -13.33 -23.22 -6.73
N THR A 306 -12.91 -24.43 -6.40
CA THR A 306 -13.71 -25.62 -6.63
C THR A 306 -14.81 -25.81 -5.59
N SER A 307 -14.45 -25.73 -4.32
CA SER A 307 -15.36 -25.82 -3.17
C SER A 307 -14.63 -25.44 -1.89
N GLN A 308 -15.38 -24.99 -0.89
CA GLN A 308 -14.83 -24.80 0.47
C GLN A 308 -14.59 -26.18 1.12
N LYS A 309 -13.48 -26.81 0.80
CA LYS A 309 -13.13 -28.14 1.28
C LYS A 309 -11.63 -28.24 1.55
N VAL A 310 -11.29 -28.94 2.61
CA VAL A 310 -9.90 -29.32 2.89
C VAL A 310 -9.59 -30.59 2.09
N TRP A 311 -8.63 -30.47 1.17
CA TRP A 311 -8.10 -31.59 0.43
C TRP A 311 -6.85 -32.12 1.13
N LYS A 312 -6.76 -33.44 1.24
CA LYS A 312 -5.60 -34.14 1.83
C LYS A 312 -5.11 -35.20 0.86
N GLU A 313 -3.82 -35.41 0.83
CA GLU A 313 -3.22 -36.53 0.12
C GLU A 313 -3.74 -37.87 0.67
N SER A 314 -3.78 -38.86 -0.18
CA SER A 314 -4.19 -40.24 0.15
C SER A 314 -3.30 -41.22 -0.60
N ASN A 315 -3.46 -42.52 -0.34
CA ASN A 315 -2.73 -43.57 -1.09
C ASN A 315 -3.02 -43.59 -2.59
N THR A 316 -4.09 -42.92 -3.03
CA THR A 316 -4.52 -42.87 -4.43
C THR A 316 -4.45 -41.49 -5.06
N HIS A 317 -4.21 -40.44 -4.28
CA HIS A 317 -4.21 -39.05 -4.75
C HIS A 317 -3.05 -38.27 -4.12
N ILE A 318 -2.29 -37.58 -4.99
CA ILE A 318 -1.20 -36.67 -4.63
C ILE A 318 -1.66 -35.25 -4.96
N ILE A 319 -1.41 -34.32 -4.02
CA ILE A 319 -1.62 -32.88 -4.25
C ILE A 319 -0.28 -32.30 -4.73
N LYS A 320 -0.30 -31.64 -5.88
CA LYS A 320 0.88 -30.94 -6.42
C LYS A 320 0.53 -29.47 -6.62
N ASP A 321 1.40 -28.60 -6.15
CA ASP A 321 1.38 -27.17 -6.42
C ASP A 321 2.40 -26.84 -7.50
N TYR A 322 1.98 -26.06 -8.49
CA TYR A 322 2.83 -25.62 -9.59
C TYR A 322 2.81 -24.11 -9.68
N ASP A 323 3.96 -23.49 -9.52
CA ASP A 323 4.15 -22.04 -9.67
C ASP A 323 5.09 -21.73 -10.84
N VAL A 324 4.72 -20.74 -11.64
CA VAL A 324 5.57 -20.24 -12.73
C VAL A 324 6.54 -19.21 -12.20
N SER A 325 7.80 -19.57 -12.19
CA SER A 325 8.85 -18.66 -11.69
C SER A 325 8.88 -17.34 -12.48
N SER A 326 8.56 -16.25 -11.78
CA SER A 326 8.58 -14.88 -12.32
C SER A 326 7.66 -14.73 -13.56
N LEU A 327 6.39 -15.16 -13.48
CA LEU A 327 5.44 -15.15 -14.61
C LEU A 327 5.38 -13.79 -15.31
N TYR A 328 4.96 -12.72 -14.62
CA TYR A 328 4.84 -11.39 -15.23
C TYR A 328 6.16 -10.85 -15.81
N PRO A 329 7.30 -10.88 -15.09
CA PRO A 329 8.56 -10.45 -15.67
C PRO A 329 8.95 -11.18 -16.95
N ARG A 330 8.74 -12.48 -17.01
CA ARG A 330 9.04 -13.29 -18.21
C ARG A 330 8.08 -12.97 -19.35
N THR A 331 6.79 -12.80 -19.05
CA THR A 331 5.80 -12.40 -20.06
C THR A 331 6.15 -11.05 -20.66
N ILE A 332 6.47 -10.06 -19.82
CA ILE A 332 6.88 -8.71 -20.26
C ILE A 332 8.12 -8.77 -21.16
N LEU A 333 9.19 -9.44 -20.70
CA LEU A 333 10.46 -9.45 -21.41
C LEU A 333 10.41 -10.31 -22.69
N ASN A 334 9.81 -11.50 -22.64
CA ASN A 334 9.79 -12.42 -23.78
C ASN A 334 8.92 -11.89 -24.92
N ASN A 335 7.83 -11.21 -24.61
CA ASN A 335 6.90 -10.65 -25.60
C ASN A 335 7.13 -9.17 -25.87
N ARG A 336 8.09 -8.54 -25.17
CA ARG A 336 8.37 -7.10 -25.23
C ARG A 336 7.16 -6.22 -24.93
N PHE A 337 6.36 -6.61 -23.94
CA PHE A 337 5.22 -5.83 -23.45
C PHE A 337 5.71 -4.67 -22.56
N ILE A 338 6.21 -3.63 -23.19
CA ILE A 338 6.85 -2.48 -22.55
C ILE A 338 6.17 -1.17 -22.94
N PRO A 339 6.11 -0.17 -22.05
CA PRO A 339 5.53 1.12 -22.38
C PRO A 339 6.19 1.72 -23.62
N GLU A 340 5.38 2.04 -24.65
CA GLU A 340 5.86 2.46 -25.97
C GLU A 340 6.73 3.74 -25.90
N HIS A 341 6.32 4.71 -25.10
CA HIS A 341 7.01 5.98 -24.91
C HIS A 341 8.37 5.86 -24.18
N LEU A 342 8.64 4.70 -23.54
CA LEU A 342 9.90 4.42 -22.84
C LEU A 342 10.79 3.45 -23.60
N ASN A 343 10.39 3.00 -24.79
CA ASN A 343 11.16 2.10 -25.64
C ASN A 343 12.33 2.85 -26.31
N PRO A 344 13.56 2.27 -26.39
CA PRO A 344 13.94 0.91 -25.96
C PRO A 344 14.39 0.81 -24.50
N TYR A 345 14.61 1.92 -23.83
CA TYR A 345 15.32 1.97 -22.54
C TYR A 345 14.63 1.21 -21.41
N PHE A 346 13.29 1.16 -21.39
CA PHE A 346 12.57 0.41 -20.37
C PHE A 346 12.91 -1.08 -20.41
N TYR A 347 13.07 -1.66 -21.59
CA TYR A 347 13.43 -3.08 -21.73
C TYR A 347 14.78 -3.38 -21.05
N ASP A 348 15.79 -2.56 -21.32
CA ASP A 348 17.13 -2.75 -20.78
C ASP A 348 17.14 -2.56 -19.24
N VAL A 349 16.47 -1.52 -18.76
CA VAL A 349 16.33 -1.23 -17.34
C VAL A 349 15.61 -2.39 -16.62
N TYR A 350 14.48 -2.82 -17.17
CA TYR A 350 13.69 -3.87 -16.56
C TYR A 350 14.39 -5.24 -16.58
N SER A 351 15.06 -5.58 -17.69
CA SER A 351 15.90 -6.77 -17.80
C SER A 351 17.01 -6.78 -16.75
N SER A 352 17.73 -5.66 -16.64
CA SER A 352 18.78 -5.49 -15.61
C SER A 352 18.26 -5.69 -14.18
N ILE A 353 17.05 -5.18 -13.88
CA ILE A 353 16.41 -5.36 -12.56
C ILE A 353 16.12 -6.85 -12.31
N VAL A 354 15.58 -7.56 -13.31
CA VAL A 354 15.31 -9.00 -13.21
C VAL A 354 16.60 -9.79 -12.99
N GLU A 355 17.66 -9.49 -13.73
CA GLU A 355 18.96 -10.15 -13.59
C GLU A 355 19.59 -9.88 -12.21
N ARG A 356 19.53 -8.64 -11.73
CA ARG A 356 20.00 -8.27 -10.37
C ARG A 356 19.27 -9.07 -9.31
N ARG A 357 17.96 -9.27 -9.43
CA ARG A 357 17.20 -10.11 -8.52
C ARG A 357 17.66 -11.57 -8.57
N LEU A 358 17.81 -12.13 -9.76
CA LEU A 358 18.25 -13.52 -9.92
C LEU A 358 19.65 -13.76 -9.35
N LYS A 359 20.55 -12.77 -9.50
CA LYS A 359 21.87 -12.78 -8.91
C LYS A 359 21.79 -12.72 -7.37
N ALA A 360 21.05 -11.77 -6.83
CA ALA A 360 20.86 -11.60 -5.38
C ALA A 360 20.29 -12.87 -4.72
N LYS A 361 19.33 -13.53 -5.38
CA LYS A 361 18.76 -14.80 -4.90
C LYS A 361 19.80 -15.91 -4.84
N ARG A 362 20.71 -16.01 -5.83
CA ARG A 362 21.83 -16.98 -5.81
C ARG A 362 22.85 -16.67 -4.73
N GLU A 363 23.16 -15.39 -4.53
CA GLU A 363 24.13 -14.90 -3.56
C GLU A 363 23.56 -14.78 -2.14
N LYS A 364 22.26 -15.08 -1.95
CA LYS A 364 21.50 -14.96 -0.69
C LYS A 364 21.47 -13.53 -0.13
N ASP A 365 21.57 -12.53 -1.00
CA ASP A 365 21.36 -11.12 -0.65
C ASP A 365 19.86 -10.84 -0.50
N LYS A 366 19.37 -10.98 0.73
CA LYS A 366 17.94 -10.86 1.06
C LYS A 366 17.38 -9.45 0.77
N VAL A 367 18.19 -8.42 0.99
CA VAL A 367 17.76 -7.02 0.80
C VAL A 367 17.56 -6.73 -0.69
N THR A 368 18.54 -7.03 -1.53
CA THR A 368 18.42 -6.82 -2.97
C THR A 368 17.33 -7.72 -3.58
N ASP A 369 17.21 -8.99 -3.18
CA ASP A 369 16.13 -9.88 -3.68
C ASP A 369 14.75 -9.31 -3.33
N ALA A 370 14.51 -8.93 -2.06
CA ALA A 370 13.24 -8.37 -1.62
C ALA A 370 12.92 -7.02 -2.32
N THR A 371 13.93 -6.15 -2.45
CA THR A 371 13.78 -4.85 -3.13
C THR A 371 13.43 -5.04 -4.60
N MET A 372 14.20 -5.85 -5.32
CA MET A 372 13.94 -6.10 -6.74
C MET A 372 12.62 -6.83 -6.97
N LYS A 373 12.18 -7.70 -6.04
CA LYS A 373 10.86 -8.32 -6.08
C LYS A 373 9.74 -7.28 -6.02
N ILE A 374 9.88 -6.27 -5.16
CA ILE A 374 8.94 -5.14 -5.06
C ILE A 374 8.88 -4.39 -6.41
N VAL A 375 10.05 -4.08 -6.98
CA VAL A 375 10.13 -3.34 -8.25
C VAL A 375 9.47 -4.10 -9.39
N ILE A 376 9.81 -5.38 -9.53
CA ILE A 376 9.31 -6.23 -10.62
C ILE A 376 7.79 -6.40 -10.54
N ASN A 377 7.26 -6.69 -9.36
CA ASN A 377 5.82 -6.90 -9.18
C ASN A 377 5.04 -5.58 -9.25
N GLY A 378 5.63 -4.49 -8.75
CA GLY A 378 5.00 -3.17 -8.77
C GLY A 378 4.89 -2.58 -10.18
N SER A 379 5.88 -2.80 -11.04
CA SER A 379 5.91 -2.23 -12.39
C SER A 379 4.75 -2.67 -13.26
N TYR A 380 4.35 -3.94 -13.21
CA TYR A 380 3.18 -4.42 -13.95
C TYR A 380 1.90 -3.65 -13.56
N GLY A 381 1.58 -3.58 -12.27
CA GLY A 381 0.41 -2.84 -11.80
C GLY A 381 0.47 -1.34 -12.10
N LEU A 382 1.67 -0.77 -12.13
CA LEU A 382 1.88 0.65 -12.44
C LEU A 382 1.63 0.99 -13.91
N MET A 383 1.84 0.06 -14.84
CA MET A 383 1.48 0.27 -16.26
C MET A 383 -0.03 0.50 -16.46
N GLY A 384 -0.87 0.05 -15.54
CA GLY A 384 -2.32 0.31 -15.54
C GLY A 384 -2.75 1.60 -14.85
N ASN A 385 -1.83 2.39 -14.31
CA ASN A 385 -2.14 3.61 -13.55
C ASN A 385 -1.85 4.87 -14.39
N GLU A 386 -2.87 5.56 -14.84
CA GLU A 386 -2.79 6.74 -15.70
C GLU A 386 -2.04 7.95 -15.10
N TYR A 387 -1.84 7.96 -13.78
CA TYR A 387 -1.16 9.06 -13.07
C TYR A 387 0.36 8.90 -12.99
N VAL A 388 0.92 7.81 -13.53
CA VAL A 388 2.36 7.56 -13.46
C VAL A 388 2.99 7.40 -14.84
N PHE A 389 4.29 7.69 -14.94
CA PHE A 389 5.04 7.65 -16.19
C PHE A 389 5.15 6.25 -16.83
N LEU A 390 4.81 5.18 -16.10
CA LEU A 390 4.78 3.83 -16.65
C LEU A 390 3.48 3.50 -17.39
N TYR A 391 2.51 4.41 -17.42
CA TYR A 391 1.20 4.11 -17.97
C TYR A 391 1.22 3.75 -19.44
N ASP A 392 0.79 2.56 -19.74
CA ASP A 392 0.44 2.08 -21.08
C ASP A 392 -0.60 0.96 -20.94
N LEU A 393 -1.87 1.30 -21.15
CA LEU A 393 -2.99 0.38 -20.97
C LEU A 393 -2.86 -0.86 -21.86
N GLN A 394 -2.37 -0.71 -23.10
CA GLN A 394 -2.21 -1.82 -24.02
C GLN A 394 -1.22 -2.85 -23.48
N GLN A 395 -0.10 -2.40 -22.92
CA GLN A 395 0.94 -3.30 -22.43
C GLN A 395 0.51 -4.05 -21.16
N VAL A 396 -0.25 -3.42 -20.28
CA VAL A 396 -0.75 -4.12 -19.09
C VAL A 396 -1.82 -5.15 -19.43
N VAL A 397 -2.61 -4.89 -20.46
CA VAL A 397 -3.64 -5.82 -20.91
C VAL A 397 -3.04 -6.99 -21.70
N ALA A 398 -1.97 -6.73 -22.46
CA ALA A 398 -1.24 -7.76 -23.20
C ALA A 398 -0.44 -8.71 -22.28
N THR A 399 0.01 -8.21 -21.12
CA THR A 399 0.75 -9.00 -20.13
C THR A 399 -0.13 -9.94 -19.35
#